data_5127921eb9e9cb7f8539fd71e13eb712
#
_entry.id   5127921eb9e9cb7f8539fd71e13eb712
#
_cell.length_a   1.000
_cell.length_b   1.000
_cell.length_c   1.000
_cell.angle_alpha   90.00
_cell.angle_beta   90.00
_cell.angle_gamma   90.00
#
_symmetry.space_group_name_H-M   'P 1'
#
loop_
_entity.id
_entity.type
_entity.pdbx_description
1 polymer ?
#
loop_
_entity_poly.entity_id
_entity_poly.type
_entity_poly.pdbx_seq_one_letter_code
_entity_poly.pdbx_strand_id
1 'polypeptide(L)' 'GGGVIVRSVQPGSPAEQSGLKADDRIVAVNRSRIASLAQLREVTKDQTSMLVQLQRGNQAMILPLR' A
#
# COMPACT_ATOMS: atom_id res chain seq x y z
N GLY A 1 9.29 8.82 10.36
CA GLY A 1 9.32 7.92 9.29
C GLY A 1 8.47 8.32 8.12
N GLY A 2 8.72 7.69 6.99
CA GLY A 2 7.96 7.92 5.80
C GLY A 2 6.79 6.96 5.67
N GLY A 3 6.17 6.99 4.51
CA GLY A 3 5.09 6.08 4.20
C GLY A 3 3.74 6.78 4.19
N VAL A 4 2.75 6.02 3.77
CA VAL A 4 1.38 6.51 3.68
C VAL A 4 0.49 5.63 4.53
N ILE A 5 -0.23 6.24 5.46
CA ILE A 5 -1.16 5.53 6.32
C ILE A 5 -2.48 5.31 5.59
N VAL A 6 -2.93 4.07 5.56
CA VAL A 6 -4.23 3.72 5.00
C VAL A 6 -5.29 4.08 6.02
N ARG A 7 -6.17 5.03 5.70
CA ARG A 7 -7.22 5.45 6.62
C ARG A 7 -8.44 4.55 6.55
N SER A 8 -8.77 4.11 5.35
CA SER A 8 -9.90 3.21 5.17
C SER A 8 -9.71 2.42 3.89
N VAL A 9 -10.36 1.27 3.81
CA VAL A 9 -10.34 0.43 2.63
C VAL A 9 -11.78 0.22 2.20
N GLN A 10 -12.06 0.53 0.95
CA GLN A 10 -13.42 0.42 0.43
C GLN A 10 -13.85 -1.05 0.38
N PRO A 11 -15.04 -1.38 0.94
CA PRO A 11 -15.52 -2.76 0.89
C PRO A 11 -15.67 -3.25 -0.54
N GLY A 12 -15.24 -4.48 -0.79
CA GLY A 12 -15.32 -5.09 -2.11
C GLY A 12 -14.27 -4.63 -3.10
N SER A 13 -13.37 -3.73 -2.70
CA SER A 13 -12.34 -3.23 -3.59
C SER A 13 -11.21 -4.26 -3.75
N PRO A 14 -10.41 -4.14 -4.84
CA PRO A 14 -9.24 -4.99 -4.97
C PRO A 14 -8.28 -4.89 -3.79
N ALA A 15 -8.17 -3.71 -3.19
CA ALA A 15 -7.31 -3.52 -2.03
C ALA A 15 -7.77 -4.37 -0.85
N GLU A 16 -9.09 -4.37 -0.58
CA GLU A 16 -9.63 -5.19 0.49
C GLU A 16 -9.42 -6.67 0.21
N GLN A 17 -9.68 -7.09 -1.02
CA GLN A 17 -9.53 -8.49 -1.41
C GLN A 17 -8.08 -8.96 -1.29
N SER A 18 -7.14 -8.05 -1.46
CA SER A 18 -5.72 -8.37 -1.34
C SER A 18 -5.22 -8.40 0.10
N GLY A 19 -6.05 -7.97 1.04
CA GLY A 19 -5.69 -8.03 2.45
C GLY A 19 -5.27 -6.73 3.08
N LEU A 20 -5.38 -5.61 2.35
CA LEU A 20 -5.04 -4.30 2.90
C LEU A 20 -6.07 -3.90 3.95
N LYS A 21 -5.61 -3.30 5.03
CA LYS A 21 -6.50 -2.90 6.13
C LYS A 21 -6.21 -1.47 6.55
N ALA A 22 -7.19 -0.86 7.22
CA ALA A 22 -7.01 0.45 7.81
C ALA A 22 -5.84 0.42 8.81
N ASP A 23 -5.14 1.53 8.92
CA ASP A 23 -3.97 1.73 9.77
C ASP A 23 -2.69 1.05 9.27
N ASP A 24 -2.74 0.37 8.13
CA ASP A 24 -1.51 -0.11 7.49
C ASP A 24 -0.70 1.09 7.01
N ARG A 25 0.61 0.99 7.15
CA ARG A 25 1.52 2.01 6.64
C ARG A 25 2.21 1.47 5.40
N ILE A 26 1.90 2.04 4.24
CA ILE A 26 2.55 1.65 2.99
C ILE A 26 3.91 2.33 2.93
N VAL A 27 4.97 1.54 2.83
CA VAL A 27 6.33 2.07 2.86
C VAL A 27 7.04 1.92 1.51
N ALA A 28 6.59 1.01 0.65
CA ALA A 28 7.17 0.85 -0.68
C ALA A 28 6.19 0.15 -1.60
N VAL A 29 6.30 0.43 -2.89
CA VAL A 29 5.53 -0.25 -3.95
C VAL A 29 6.51 -0.65 -5.02
N ASN A 30 6.53 -1.94 -5.37
CA ASN A 30 7.45 -2.48 -6.37
C ASN A 30 8.91 -2.06 -6.11
N ARG A 31 9.30 -2.05 -4.83
CA ARG A 31 10.63 -1.67 -4.36
C ARG A 31 10.92 -0.17 -4.45
N SER A 32 9.95 0.64 -4.84
CA SER A 32 10.09 2.10 -4.80
C SER A 32 9.60 2.60 -3.45
N ARG A 33 10.48 3.28 -2.72
CA ARG A 33 10.13 3.80 -1.40
C ARG A 33 9.08 4.89 -1.54
N ILE A 34 8.07 4.82 -0.69
CA ILE A 34 6.96 5.77 -0.70
C ILE A 34 7.05 6.64 0.55
N ALA A 35 7.10 7.95 0.35
CA ALA A 35 7.17 8.91 1.44
C ALA A 35 5.93 9.82 1.50
N SER A 36 5.13 9.87 0.44
CA SER A 36 3.97 10.75 0.39
C SER A 36 2.89 10.15 -0.47
N LEU A 37 1.66 10.65 -0.29
CA LEU A 37 0.53 10.22 -1.11
C LEU A 37 0.74 10.53 -2.58
N ALA A 38 1.33 11.69 -2.87
CA ALA A 38 1.61 12.06 -4.27
C ALA A 38 2.55 11.06 -4.91
N GLN A 39 3.57 10.63 -4.18
CA GLN A 39 4.51 9.64 -4.68
C GLN A 39 3.84 8.29 -4.90
N LEU A 40 2.95 7.89 -3.97
CA LEU A 40 2.19 6.66 -4.11
C LEU A 40 1.35 6.68 -5.37
N ARG A 41 0.65 7.79 -5.62
CA ARG A 41 -0.17 7.92 -6.83
C ARG A 41 0.67 7.82 -8.08
N GLU A 42 1.85 8.44 -8.06
CA GLU A 42 2.73 8.44 -9.22
C GLU A 42 3.23 7.05 -9.58
N VAL A 43 3.63 6.25 -8.58
CA VAL A 43 4.17 4.92 -8.88
C VAL A 43 3.07 3.91 -9.19
N THR A 44 1.82 4.17 -8.83
CA THR A 44 0.74 3.21 -9.03
C THR A 44 -0.14 3.51 -10.25
N LYS A 45 -0.04 4.70 -10.81
CA LYS A 45 -1.01 5.15 -11.82
C LYS A 45 -1.07 4.27 -13.07
N ASP A 46 0.04 3.67 -13.46
CA ASP A 46 0.11 2.85 -14.66
C ASP A 46 0.25 1.35 -14.35
N GLN A 47 0.03 0.97 -13.10
CA GLN A 47 0.23 -0.41 -12.68
C GLN A 47 -1.09 -1.15 -12.61
N THR A 48 -1.14 -2.35 -13.21
CA THR A 48 -2.30 -3.23 -13.08
C THR A 48 -2.13 -4.22 -11.93
N SER A 49 -0.90 -4.51 -11.57
CA SER A 49 -0.59 -5.33 -10.39
C SER A 49 0.69 -4.81 -9.79
N MET A 50 0.84 -4.97 -8.47
CA MET A 50 1.99 -4.44 -7.77
C MET A 50 2.21 -5.18 -6.47
N LEU A 51 3.45 -5.12 -5.98
CA LEU A 51 3.80 -5.61 -4.65
C LEU A 51 3.89 -4.42 -3.71
N VAL A 52 3.07 -4.46 -2.66
CA VAL A 52 3.02 -3.37 -1.69
C VAL A 52 3.69 -3.84 -0.41
N GLN A 53 4.73 -3.13 0.01
CA GLN A 53 5.35 -3.37 1.30
C GLN A 53 4.73 -2.43 2.31
N LEU A 54 4.30 -3.00 3.44
CA LEU A 54 3.63 -2.22 4.45
C LEU A 54 4.04 -2.68 5.85
N GLN A 55 3.74 -1.84 6.81
CA GLN A 55 3.86 -2.20 8.23
C GLN A 55 2.50 -2.20 8.87
N ARG A 56 2.22 -3.27 9.59
CA ARG A 56 0.99 -3.44 10.36
C ARG A 56 1.40 -3.67 11.81
N GLY A 57 1.24 -2.65 12.64
CA GLY A 57 1.78 -2.71 13.98
C GLY A 57 3.30 -2.84 13.92
N ASN A 58 3.84 -3.89 14.50
CA ASN A 58 5.28 -4.16 14.49
C ASN A 58 5.68 -5.14 13.40
N GLN A 59 4.78 -5.45 12.46
CA GLN A 59 5.01 -6.48 11.48
C GLN A 59 5.21 -5.87 10.10
N ALA A 60 6.28 -6.28 9.42
CA ALA A 60 6.49 -5.92 8.03
C ALA A 60 5.82 -6.96 7.15
N MET A 61 5.07 -6.53 6.16
CA MET A 61 4.31 -7.41 5.28
C MET A 61 4.48 -7.00 3.82
N ILE A 62 4.32 -7.97 2.94
CA ILE A 62 4.29 -7.72 1.50
C ILE A 62 2.99 -8.29 0.98
N LEU A 63 2.20 -7.46 0.33
CA LEU A 63 0.92 -7.88 -0.24
C LEU A 63 0.93 -7.66 -1.75
N PRO A 64 0.59 -8.70 -2.54
CA PRO A 64 0.35 -8.47 -3.97
C PRO A 64 -1.03 -7.86 -4.16
N LEU A 65 -1.07 -6.75 -4.87
CA LEU A 65 -2.31 -6.06 -5.23
C LEU A 65 -2.55 -6.19 -6.73
N ARG A 66 -3.77 -6.44 -7.09
CA ARG A 66 -4.18 -6.53 -8.49
C ARG A 66 -5.24 -5.53 -8.84
#